data_8991fbae7d9e345a70d186f666b56b8a
#
_entry.id   8991fbae7d9e345a70d186f666b56b8a
#
_cell.length_a   1.000
_cell.length_b   1.000
_cell.length_c   1.000
_cell.angle_alpha   90.00
_cell.angle_beta   90.00
_cell.angle_gamma   90.00
#
_symmetry.space_group_name_H-M   'P 1'
#
loop_
_entity.id
_entity.type
_entity.pdbx_description
1 polymer ?
#
loop_
_entity_poly.entity_id
_entity_poly.type
_entity_poly.pdbx_seq_one_letter_code
_entity_poly.pdbx_strand_id
1 'polypeptide(L)'
;MDNATSLIARLEAVPFSRWHIRLRLIVGSATFFDAFDALSLAFVLPVLVRLWHISPSQVGVLIAIGYAGQFLGALVFGSMAESHGRIPSAAACVAVMSVMSLGCAIAPNFYVLLACRFVQGIGVGGEVPVAAVYINELSKSHGRGRFFMLYELTFPIGLMIPSGS
;
A
#
# COMPACT_ATOMS: atom_id res chain seq x y z
N MET A 1 -14.01 32.34 -16.48
CA MET A 1 -14.62 31.07 -16.10
C MET A 1 -14.55 30.01 -17.19
N ASP A 2 -14.28 30.39 -18.44
CA ASP A 2 -14.30 29.47 -19.61
C ASP A 2 -13.12 28.50 -19.71
N ASN A 3 -11.96 28.84 -19.13
CA ASN A 3 -10.78 27.98 -19.20
C ASN A 3 -10.90 26.70 -18.33
N ALA A 4 -11.53 26.77 -17.18
CA ALA A 4 -11.70 25.60 -16.30
C ALA A 4 -12.69 24.59 -16.89
N THR A 5 -13.80 25.06 -17.45
CA THR A 5 -14.81 24.23 -18.12
C THR A 5 -14.25 23.54 -19.36
N SER A 6 -13.43 24.25 -20.15
CA SER A 6 -12.78 23.68 -21.34
C SER A 6 -11.70 22.63 -20.98
N LEU A 7 -10.97 22.81 -19.87
CA LEU A 7 -10.01 21.85 -19.36
C LEU A 7 -10.70 20.57 -18.84
N ILE A 8 -11.81 20.72 -18.13
CA ILE A 8 -12.61 19.58 -17.65
C ILE A 8 -13.18 18.80 -18.85
N ALA A 9 -13.73 19.47 -19.84
CA ALA A 9 -14.24 18.84 -21.06
C ALA A 9 -13.14 18.10 -21.85
N ARG A 10 -11.91 18.63 -21.89
CA ARG A 10 -10.76 17.95 -22.51
C ARG A 10 -10.32 16.73 -21.72
N LEU A 11 -10.33 16.77 -20.38
CA LEU A 11 -10.04 15.62 -19.53
C LEU A 11 -11.10 14.52 -19.71
N GLU A 12 -12.37 14.88 -19.85
CA GLU A 12 -13.47 13.93 -20.10
C GLU A 12 -13.42 13.31 -21.51
N ALA A 13 -12.84 14.00 -22.47
CA ALA A 13 -12.68 13.53 -23.86
C ALA A 13 -11.50 12.56 -24.05
N VAL A 14 -10.59 12.40 -23.08
CA VAL A 14 -9.44 11.49 -23.20
C VAL A 14 -9.95 10.05 -23.29
N PRO A 15 -9.67 9.31 -24.41
CA PRO A 15 -10.12 7.94 -24.55
C PRO A 15 -9.43 7.02 -23.54
N PHE A 16 -10.13 5.98 -23.13
CA PHE A 16 -9.58 4.92 -22.28
C PHE A 16 -8.40 4.26 -22.99
N SER A 17 -7.18 4.53 -22.54
CA SER A 17 -5.94 4.04 -23.13
C SER A 17 -5.41 2.82 -22.39
N ARG A 18 -4.66 1.96 -23.08
CA ARG A 18 -3.88 0.86 -22.51
C ARG A 18 -2.94 1.32 -21.37
N TRP A 19 -2.54 2.58 -21.40
CA TRP A 19 -1.76 3.22 -20.35
C TRP A 19 -2.51 3.26 -19.00
N HIS A 20 -3.80 3.59 -19.00
CA HIS A 20 -4.64 3.59 -17.80
C HIS A 20 -4.81 2.18 -17.20
N ILE A 21 -4.84 1.15 -18.06
CA ILE A 21 -4.90 -0.24 -17.61
C ILE A 21 -3.59 -0.67 -16.95
N ARG A 22 -2.44 -0.35 -17.58
CA ARG A 22 -1.12 -0.65 -17.02
C ARG A 22 -0.93 0.01 -15.66
N LEU A 23 -1.33 1.27 -15.55
CA LEU A 23 -1.25 2.02 -14.32
C LEU A 23 -2.05 1.36 -13.18
N ARG A 24 -3.26 0.91 -13.49
CA ARG A 24 -4.11 0.20 -12.52
C ARG A 24 -3.51 -1.12 -12.08
N LEU A 25 -2.93 -1.85 -13.01
CA LEU A 25 -2.27 -3.11 -12.69
C LEU A 25 -1.08 -2.88 -11.76
N ILE A 26 -0.30 -1.82 -11.98
CA ILE A 26 0.84 -1.47 -11.12
C ILE A 26 0.37 -1.09 -9.72
N VAL A 27 -0.60 -0.17 -9.62
CA VAL A 27 -1.13 0.28 -8.32
C VAL A 27 -1.89 -0.86 -7.62
N GLY A 28 -2.71 -1.63 -8.35
CA GLY A 28 -3.43 -2.78 -7.79
C GLY A 28 -2.50 -3.91 -7.35
N SER A 29 -1.35 -4.10 -8.00
CA SER A 29 -0.37 -5.10 -7.55
C SER A 29 0.25 -4.73 -6.21
N ALA A 30 0.49 -3.44 -5.94
CA ALA A 30 1.01 -2.99 -4.65
C ALA A 30 0.03 -3.33 -3.52
N THR A 31 -1.25 -3.00 -3.67
CA THR A 31 -2.30 -3.35 -2.69
C THR A 31 -2.48 -4.87 -2.53
N PHE A 32 -2.32 -5.64 -3.62
CA PHE A 32 -2.34 -7.09 -3.54
C PHE A 32 -1.20 -7.62 -2.65
N PHE A 33 0.02 -7.12 -2.84
CA PHE A 33 1.17 -7.52 -2.04
C PHE A 33 1.06 -7.05 -0.58
N ASP A 34 0.42 -5.91 -0.31
CA ASP A 34 0.12 -5.45 1.04
C ASP A 34 -0.82 -6.44 1.77
N ALA A 35 -1.90 -6.86 1.11
CA ALA A 35 -2.80 -7.87 1.64
C ALA A 35 -2.09 -9.21 1.88
N PHE A 36 -1.24 -9.63 0.95
CA PHE A 36 -0.45 -10.84 1.08
C PHE A 36 0.52 -10.77 2.26
N ASP A 37 1.18 -9.62 2.48
CA ASP A 37 2.08 -9.40 3.60
C ASP A 37 1.36 -9.45 4.96
N ALA A 38 0.17 -8.84 5.04
CA ALA A 38 -0.66 -8.89 6.25
C ALA A 38 -1.04 -10.34 6.62
N LEU A 39 -1.40 -11.16 5.64
CA LEU A 39 -1.69 -12.58 5.85
C LEU A 39 -0.44 -13.38 6.18
N SER A 40 0.67 -13.14 5.50
CA SER A 40 1.93 -13.80 5.78
C SER A 40 2.33 -13.64 7.24
N LEU A 41 2.14 -12.44 7.81
CA LEU A 41 2.36 -12.22 9.24
C LEU A 41 1.43 -13.09 10.08
N ALA A 42 0.14 -13.17 9.75
CA ALA A 42 -0.82 -13.96 10.51
C ALA A 42 -0.46 -15.46 10.53
N PHE A 43 0.04 -16.00 9.42
CA PHE A 43 0.50 -17.39 9.34
C PHE A 43 1.84 -17.64 10.02
N VAL A 44 2.77 -16.71 9.92
CA VAL A 44 4.13 -16.84 10.49
C VAL A 44 4.12 -16.58 11.99
N LEU A 45 3.21 -15.74 12.50
CA LEU A 45 3.13 -15.36 13.91
C LEU A 45 3.07 -16.52 14.89
N PRO A 46 2.24 -17.58 14.70
CA PRO A 46 2.22 -18.73 15.60
C PRO A 46 3.56 -19.48 15.65
N VAL A 47 4.29 -19.51 14.53
CA VAL A 47 5.62 -20.14 14.45
C VAL A 47 6.64 -19.30 15.22
N LEU A 48 6.64 -17.98 15.04
CA LEU A 48 7.52 -17.05 15.75
C LEU A 48 7.28 -17.08 17.26
N VAL A 49 6.03 -17.16 17.70
CA VAL A 49 5.66 -17.29 19.11
C VAL A 49 6.30 -18.54 19.73
N ARG A 50 6.30 -19.65 19.00
CA ARG A 50 6.93 -20.91 19.47
C ARG A 50 8.45 -20.87 19.45
N LEU A 51 9.04 -20.29 18.38
CA LEU A 51 10.51 -20.27 18.21
C LEU A 51 11.20 -19.27 19.14
N TRP A 52 10.61 -18.10 19.31
CA TRP A 52 11.22 -16.99 20.08
C TRP A 52 10.58 -16.81 21.47
N HIS A 53 9.64 -17.68 21.84
CA HIS A 53 8.91 -17.60 23.12
C HIS A 53 8.29 -16.22 23.36
N ILE A 54 7.70 -15.63 22.29
CA ILE A 54 7.14 -14.29 22.33
C ILE A 54 5.86 -14.29 23.16
N SER A 55 5.75 -13.35 24.11
CA SER A 55 4.54 -13.17 24.93
C SER A 55 3.40 -12.54 24.11
N PRO A 56 2.12 -12.74 24.49
CA PRO A 56 0.97 -12.10 23.82
C PRO A 56 1.07 -10.57 23.77
N SER A 57 1.68 -9.94 24.78
CA SER A 57 1.92 -8.50 24.77
C SER A 57 2.92 -8.07 23.71
N GLN A 58 3.97 -8.85 23.47
CA GLN A 58 4.94 -8.59 22.39
C GLN A 58 4.32 -8.77 21.02
N VAL A 59 3.40 -9.72 20.84
CA VAL A 59 2.60 -9.84 19.62
C VAL A 59 1.78 -8.57 19.38
N GLY A 60 1.11 -8.07 20.42
CA GLY A 60 0.38 -6.82 20.34
C GLY A 60 1.26 -5.62 19.93
N VAL A 61 2.47 -5.54 20.53
CA VAL A 61 3.45 -4.49 20.17
C VAL A 61 3.90 -4.62 18.71
N LEU A 62 4.14 -5.84 18.22
CA LEU A 62 4.55 -6.07 16.82
C LEU A 62 3.49 -5.60 15.82
N ILE A 63 2.22 -5.82 16.12
CA ILE A 63 1.11 -5.34 15.31
C ILE A 63 0.98 -3.82 15.42
N ALA A 64 0.99 -3.28 16.63
CA ALA A 64 0.84 -1.85 16.88
C ALA A 64 1.94 -1.01 16.24
N ILE A 65 3.19 -1.49 16.24
CA ILE A 65 4.32 -0.77 15.63
C ILE A 65 4.18 -0.67 14.10
N GLY A 66 3.61 -1.69 13.45
CA GLY A 66 3.28 -1.65 12.03
C GLY A 66 2.27 -0.55 11.71
N TYR A 67 1.19 -0.44 12.49
CA TYR A 67 0.20 0.64 12.32
C TYR A 67 0.75 2.02 12.66
N ALA A 68 1.63 2.13 13.66
CA ALA A 68 2.34 3.38 13.94
C ALA A 68 3.21 3.80 12.76
N GLY A 69 3.89 2.85 12.12
CA GLY A 69 4.61 3.08 10.87
C GLY A 69 3.69 3.56 9.75
N GLN A 70 2.53 2.93 9.56
CA GLN A 70 1.55 3.32 8.54
C GLN A 70 1.06 4.76 8.74
N PHE A 71 0.77 5.14 9.97
CA PHE A 71 0.37 6.51 10.29
C PHE A 71 1.44 7.53 9.89
N LEU A 72 2.70 7.28 10.25
CA LEU A 72 3.82 8.13 9.85
C LEU A 72 4.05 8.13 8.34
N GLY A 73 3.92 6.98 7.71
CA GLY A 73 4.04 6.82 6.27
C GLY A 73 3.02 7.63 5.49
N ALA A 74 1.76 7.63 5.93
CA ALA A 74 0.70 8.43 5.32
C ALA A 74 1.02 9.94 5.34
N LEU A 75 1.60 10.44 6.44
CA LEU A 75 2.00 11.84 6.57
C LEU A 75 3.22 12.17 5.70
N VAL A 76 4.27 11.34 5.77
CA VAL A 76 5.53 11.58 5.06
C VAL A 76 5.34 11.48 3.56
N PHE A 77 4.77 10.37 3.07
CA PHE A 77 4.60 10.17 1.65
C PHE A 77 3.44 10.98 1.06
N GLY A 78 2.43 11.33 1.86
CA GLY A 78 1.41 12.28 1.47
C GLY A 78 2.03 13.64 1.13
N SER A 79 2.83 14.21 2.03
CA SER A 79 3.53 15.47 1.80
C SER A 79 4.58 15.38 0.69
N MET A 80 5.28 14.25 0.59
CA MET A 80 6.23 14.01 -0.49
C MET A 80 5.54 13.96 -1.86
N ALA A 81 4.35 13.37 -1.95
CA ALA A 81 3.58 13.31 -3.19
C ALA A 81 3.14 14.69 -3.70
N GLU A 82 2.91 15.64 -2.78
CA GLU A 82 2.60 17.02 -3.13
C GLU A 82 3.85 17.80 -3.60
N SER A 83 5.01 17.56 -2.98
CA SER A 83 6.24 18.32 -3.23
C SER A 83 7.09 17.75 -4.38
N HIS A 84 7.25 16.44 -4.49
CA HIS A 84 8.11 15.75 -5.46
C HIS A 84 7.34 15.03 -6.56
N GLY A 85 6.02 15.00 -6.45
CA GLY A 85 5.15 14.33 -7.40
C GLY A 85 4.74 12.91 -6.99
N ARG A 86 3.69 12.41 -7.62
CA ARG A 86 2.98 11.17 -7.24
C ARG A 86 3.77 9.90 -7.59
N ILE A 87 4.36 9.87 -8.80
CA ILE A 87 5.06 8.67 -9.30
C ILE A 87 6.33 8.38 -8.49
N PRO A 88 7.23 9.36 -8.22
CA PRO A 88 8.39 9.11 -7.37
C PRO A 88 8.01 8.68 -5.95
N SER A 89 6.96 9.28 -5.39
CA SER A 89 6.49 8.94 -4.05
C SER A 89 5.94 7.51 -3.98
N ALA A 90 5.12 7.11 -4.95
CA ALA A 90 4.64 5.73 -5.07
C ALA A 90 5.79 4.73 -5.24
N ALA A 91 6.76 5.03 -6.10
CA ALA A 91 7.93 4.18 -6.29
C ALA A 91 8.75 4.03 -5.01
N ALA A 92 8.93 5.11 -4.25
CA ALA A 92 9.62 5.08 -2.97
C ALA A 92 8.85 4.25 -1.91
N CYS A 93 7.53 4.38 -1.81
CA CYS A 93 6.69 3.55 -0.95
C CYS A 93 6.89 2.06 -1.23
N VAL A 94 6.76 1.65 -2.51
CA VAL A 94 6.91 0.25 -2.94
C VAL A 94 8.34 -0.24 -2.68
N ALA A 95 9.36 0.58 -2.93
CA ALA A 95 10.74 0.22 -2.67
C ALA A 95 11.00 -0.03 -1.17
N VAL A 96 10.54 0.88 -0.29
CA VAL A 96 10.66 0.72 1.17
C VAL A 96 9.94 -0.53 1.64
N MET A 97 8.71 -0.76 1.21
CA MET A 97 7.91 -1.94 1.55
C MET A 97 8.62 -3.23 1.11
N SER A 98 9.10 -3.29 -0.13
CA SER A 98 9.76 -4.48 -0.68
C SER A 98 11.07 -4.82 0.02
N VAL A 99 11.92 -3.82 0.26
CA VAL A 99 13.21 -4.03 0.96
C VAL A 99 12.98 -4.46 2.40
N MET A 100 12.00 -3.86 3.08
CA MET A 100 11.71 -4.21 4.47
C MET A 100 10.98 -5.55 4.61
N SER A 101 10.18 -5.98 3.63
CA SER A 101 9.65 -7.35 3.57
C SER A 101 10.77 -8.39 3.54
N LEU A 102 11.80 -8.16 2.72
CA LEU A 102 13.00 -9.00 2.75
C LEU A 102 13.71 -8.94 4.11
N GLY A 103 13.82 -7.74 4.68
CA GLY A 103 14.37 -7.55 6.03
C GLY A 103 13.61 -8.35 7.09
N CYS A 104 12.29 -8.37 7.04
CA CYS A 104 11.46 -9.18 7.93
C CYS A 104 11.70 -10.69 7.74
N ALA A 105 11.87 -11.14 6.49
CA ALA A 105 12.09 -12.56 6.18
C ALA A 105 13.42 -13.10 6.73
N ILE A 106 14.44 -12.26 6.82
CA ILE A 106 15.78 -12.63 7.31
C ILE A 106 16.04 -12.15 8.74
N ALA A 107 15.04 -11.61 9.44
CA ALA A 107 15.20 -11.08 10.77
C ALA A 107 15.65 -12.15 11.77
N PRO A 108 16.81 -11.99 12.44
CA PRO A 108 17.38 -13.02 13.32
C PRO A 108 16.72 -13.02 14.70
N ASN A 109 16.02 -11.99 15.09
CA ASN A 109 15.40 -11.84 16.39
C ASN A 109 14.19 -10.89 16.37
N PHE A 110 13.41 -10.91 17.46
CA PHE A 110 12.20 -10.10 17.62
C PHE A 110 12.42 -8.59 17.43
N TYR A 111 13.52 -8.02 17.95
CA TYR A 111 13.75 -6.58 17.88
C TYR A 111 14.07 -6.10 16.47
N VAL A 112 14.82 -6.89 15.70
CA VAL A 112 15.09 -6.61 14.29
C VAL A 112 13.81 -6.73 13.48
N LEU A 113 12.98 -7.75 13.73
CA LEU A 113 11.67 -7.88 13.11
C LEU A 113 10.79 -6.68 13.41
N LEU A 114 10.77 -6.21 14.67
CA LEU A 114 10.01 -5.03 15.10
C LEU A 114 10.42 -3.78 14.33
N ALA A 115 11.74 -3.54 14.21
CA ALA A 115 12.29 -2.40 13.47
C ALA A 115 11.94 -2.49 11.98
N CYS A 116 12.11 -3.66 11.37
CA CYS A 116 11.74 -3.88 9.96
C CYS A 116 10.23 -3.65 9.73
N ARG A 117 9.37 -4.13 10.63
CA ARG A 117 7.91 -3.91 10.57
C ARG A 117 7.51 -2.45 10.69
N PHE A 118 8.19 -1.68 11.55
CA PHE A 118 7.95 -0.25 11.65
C PHE A 118 8.25 0.47 10.33
N VAL A 119 9.45 0.24 9.76
CA VAL A 119 9.85 0.88 8.50
C VAL A 119 9.03 0.37 7.32
N GLN A 120 8.68 -0.92 7.28
CA GLN A 120 7.76 -1.49 6.30
C GLN A 120 6.39 -0.82 6.38
N GLY A 121 5.86 -0.62 7.60
CA GLY A 121 4.62 0.11 7.85
C GLY A 121 4.66 1.53 7.26
N ILE A 122 5.79 2.24 7.34
CA ILE A 122 5.94 3.55 6.70
C ILE A 122 5.75 3.45 5.18
N GLY A 123 6.29 2.42 4.53
CA GLY A 123 6.06 2.18 3.10
C GLY A 123 4.58 1.93 2.77
N VAL A 124 3.95 1.00 3.49
CA VAL A 124 2.54 0.63 3.33
C VAL A 124 1.61 1.83 3.55
N GLY A 125 1.82 2.59 4.62
CA GLY A 125 0.98 3.74 4.96
C GLY A 125 1.03 4.86 3.93
N GLY A 126 2.13 4.99 3.16
CA GLY A 126 2.24 5.96 2.09
C GLY A 126 1.53 5.57 0.80
N GLU A 127 1.26 4.28 0.58
CA GLU A 127 0.65 3.79 -0.65
C GLU A 127 -0.78 4.32 -0.83
N VAL A 128 -1.63 4.16 0.18
CA VAL A 128 -3.05 4.47 0.10
C VAL A 128 -3.33 5.93 -0.27
N PRO A 129 -2.78 6.94 0.43
CA PRO A 129 -3.03 8.34 0.08
C PRO A 129 -2.47 8.70 -1.30
N VAL A 130 -1.29 8.19 -1.66
CA VAL A 130 -0.67 8.45 -2.97
C VAL A 130 -1.51 7.83 -4.09
N ALA A 131 -1.95 6.58 -3.93
CA ALA A 131 -2.78 5.87 -4.89
C ALA A 131 -4.16 6.53 -5.03
N ALA A 132 -4.81 6.88 -3.92
CA ALA A 132 -6.13 7.51 -3.92
C ALA A 132 -6.13 8.86 -4.67
N VAL A 133 -5.14 9.71 -4.42
CA VAL A 133 -5.03 10.99 -5.12
C VAL A 133 -4.72 10.77 -6.59
N TYR A 134 -3.82 9.85 -6.92
CA TYR A 134 -3.46 9.54 -8.30
C TYR A 134 -4.65 8.98 -9.10
N ILE A 135 -5.42 8.07 -8.52
CA ILE A 135 -6.64 7.54 -9.13
C ILE A 135 -7.68 8.66 -9.33
N ASN A 136 -7.85 9.54 -8.32
CA ASN A 136 -8.80 10.64 -8.40
C ASN A 136 -8.45 11.67 -9.48
N GLU A 137 -7.16 11.96 -9.69
CA GLU A 137 -6.70 12.89 -10.73
C GLU A 137 -6.86 12.32 -12.14
N LEU A 138 -6.71 11.02 -12.31
CA LEU A 138 -6.76 10.35 -13.62
C LEU A 138 -8.15 9.80 -13.96
N SER A 139 -9.05 9.72 -12.99
CA SER A 139 -10.40 9.18 -13.23
C SER A 139 -11.36 10.28 -13.64
N LYS A 140 -12.16 10.00 -14.69
CA LYS A 140 -13.28 10.85 -15.10
C LYS A 140 -14.28 11.02 -13.95
N SER A 141 -14.91 12.17 -13.83
CA SER A 141 -15.88 12.49 -12.78
C SER A 141 -17.00 11.43 -12.65
N HIS A 142 -17.43 10.87 -13.76
CA HIS A 142 -18.54 9.88 -13.84
C HIS A 142 -18.17 8.43 -13.48
N GLY A 143 -16.89 8.10 -13.22
CA GLY A 143 -16.43 6.73 -12.96
C GLY A 143 -15.58 6.56 -11.70
N ARG A 144 -15.25 7.62 -10.97
CA ARG A 144 -14.32 7.61 -9.84
C ARG A 144 -14.64 6.54 -8.78
N GLY A 145 -15.92 6.42 -8.40
CA GLY A 145 -16.34 5.44 -7.39
C GLY A 145 -16.16 3.99 -7.84
N ARG A 146 -16.48 3.67 -9.10
CA ARG A 146 -16.26 2.33 -9.67
C ARG A 146 -14.78 1.97 -9.76
N PHE A 147 -13.94 2.94 -10.06
CA PHE A 147 -12.50 2.74 -10.14
C PHE A 147 -11.88 2.49 -8.78
N PHE A 148 -12.29 3.26 -7.78
CA PHE A 148 -11.84 3.08 -6.40
C PHE A 148 -12.31 1.73 -5.84
N MET A 149 -13.57 1.34 -6.08
CA MET A 149 -14.08 0.02 -5.67
C MET A 149 -13.33 -1.14 -6.32
N LEU A 150 -12.96 -1.04 -7.61
CA LEU A 150 -12.17 -2.09 -8.29
C LEU A 150 -10.74 -2.18 -7.74
N TYR A 151 -10.16 -1.07 -7.33
CA TYR A 151 -8.88 -1.03 -6.64
C TYR A 151 -8.98 -1.71 -5.28
N GLU A 152 -9.96 -1.34 -4.48
CA GLU A 152 -10.21 -1.94 -3.15
C GLU A 152 -10.53 -3.44 -3.22
N LEU A 153 -11.17 -3.93 -4.29
CA LEU A 153 -11.42 -5.37 -4.49
C LEU A 153 -10.14 -6.20 -4.69
N THR A 154 -9.02 -5.58 -5.03
CA THR A 154 -7.74 -6.28 -5.17
C THR A 154 -7.23 -6.76 -3.81
N PHE A 155 -7.53 -6.03 -2.74
CA PHE A 155 -7.18 -6.41 -1.37
C PHE A 155 -7.85 -7.74 -0.92
N PRO A 156 -9.19 -7.92 -0.98
CA PRO A 156 -9.82 -9.20 -0.66
C PRO A 156 -9.35 -10.37 -1.54
N ILE A 157 -9.04 -10.12 -2.81
CA ILE A 157 -8.51 -11.15 -3.71
C ILE A 157 -7.13 -11.62 -3.23
N GLY A 158 -6.27 -10.69 -2.82
CA GLY A 158 -4.98 -11.00 -2.21
C GLY A 158 -5.10 -11.83 -0.93
N LEU A 159 -6.17 -11.60 -0.16
CA LEU A 159 -6.48 -12.38 1.04
C LEU A 159 -6.99 -13.80 0.76
N MET A 160 -7.65 -14.03 -0.36
CA MET A 160 -8.25 -15.34 -0.66
C MET A 160 -7.26 -16.37 -1.21
N ILE A 161 -6.18 -15.95 -1.85
CA ILE A 161 -5.21 -16.87 -2.49
C ILE A 161 -4.48 -17.76 -1.47
N PRO A 162 -3.99 -17.26 -0.32
CA PRO A 162 -3.32 -18.12 0.67
C PRO A 162 -4.27 -19.00 1.49
N SER A 163 -5.58 -18.72 1.49
CA SER A 163 -6.56 -19.49 2.29
C SER A 163 -7.06 -20.76 1.58
N GLY A 164 -6.67 -20.98 0.34
CA GLY A 164 -7.13 -22.09 -0.51
C GLY A 164 -6.19 -23.30 -0.58
N SER A 165 -5.17 -23.40 0.27
CA SER A 165 -4.22 -24.54 0.30
C SER A 165 -4.21 -25.27 1.64
#